data_a331b4eae2e2dc8164c5564d45665ee6
#
_entry.id   a331b4eae2e2dc8164c5564d45665ee6
#
_cell.length_a   1.000
_cell.length_b   1.000
_cell.length_c   1.000
_cell.angle_alpha   90.00
_cell.angle_beta   90.00
_cell.angle_gamma   90.00
#
_symmetry.space_group_name_H-M   'P 1'
#
loop_
_entity.id
_entity.type
_entity.pdbx_description
1 polymer ?
#
loop_
_entity_poly.entity_id
_entity_poly.type
_entity_poly.pdbx_seq_one_letter_code
_entity_poly.pdbx_strand_id
1 'polypeptide(L)'
;MTDDLFFAGIDCGATKIMVQSATIDKKSNRMIPDDLQKEYFYSDHEMWNDAFNPKPVSEQKIEYLDDNICLTDLEVDQGSIIIETINRAISDINGHRIGICFPGIKNNDGIVVMANGPRIPDFKKRVRGIDTIYNDSDCCVLGEWRSTIGKLQDTENFVYIGGGTGIADGIVIKGRMIDFNLDHNVKRSWELTTQSGETVESCLSPAGMIGMYNRSTNSNISTMLELSQQKDFINVIDKAKDAFEILIDSRVQYFEENNVEIEKIVIGQRLGLFLKKYDHKLGEMFRGCTTLPIEFSEDRRTAALGAAWSKACS
;
A
#
# COMPACT_ATOMS: atom_id res chain seq x y z
N MET A 1 22.50 -26.19 -16.78
CA MET A 1 22.49 -24.97 -16.00
C MET A 1 21.04 -24.54 -15.92
N THR A 2 20.43 -24.62 -14.77
CA THR A 2 19.06 -24.09 -14.56
C THR A 2 19.21 -22.57 -14.55
N ASP A 3 18.69 -21.89 -15.57
CA ASP A 3 18.60 -20.45 -15.55
C ASP A 3 17.78 -20.05 -14.31
N ASP A 4 18.47 -19.61 -13.27
CA ASP A 4 17.80 -19.00 -12.13
C ASP A 4 17.22 -17.68 -12.63
N LEU A 5 15.89 -17.59 -12.66
CA LEU A 5 15.19 -16.40 -13.07
C LEU A 5 15.31 -15.36 -11.96
N PHE A 6 16.02 -14.28 -12.25
CA PHE A 6 16.12 -13.14 -11.36
C PHE A 6 14.94 -12.18 -11.57
N PHE A 7 14.31 -11.81 -10.49
CA PHE A 7 13.21 -10.88 -10.47
C PHE A 7 13.58 -9.60 -9.72
N ALA A 8 12.93 -8.51 -10.06
CA ALA A 8 12.98 -7.30 -9.26
C ALA A 8 11.57 -6.71 -9.16
N GLY A 9 11.23 -6.25 -7.98
CA GLY A 9 10.01 -5.51 -7.75
C GLY A 9 10.30 -4.03 -7.56
N ILE A 10 9.44 -3.20 -8.12
CA ILE A 10 9.46 -1.74 -7.95
C ILE A 10 8.14 -1.34 -7.29
N ASP A 11 8.23 -0.86 -6.06
CA ASP A 11 7.11 -0.26 -5.33
C ASP A 11 7.14 1.26 -5.51
N CYS A 12 6.14 1.80 -6.19
CA CYS A 12 6.04 3.22 -6.48
C CYS A 12 5.12 3.90 -5.44
N GLY A 13 5.73 4.66 -4.54
CA GLY A 13 5.02 5.49 -3.56
C GLY A 13 4.84 6.94 -4.03
N ALA A 14 4.25 7.78 -3.16
CA ALA A 14 4.00 9.19 -3.47
C ALA A 14 5.27 10.06 -3.53
N THR A 15 6.37 9.66 -2.87
CA THR A 15 7.60 10.48 -2.74
C THR A 15 8.84 9.81 -3.29
N LYS A 16 8.79 8.51 -3.51
CA LYS A 16 9.92 7.68 -3.93
C LYS A 16 9.47 6.36 -4.48
N ILE A 17 10.39 5.66 -5.12
CA ILE A 17 10.27 4.24 -5.45
C ILE A 17 11.24 3.41 -4.61
N MET A 18 10.80 2.20 -4.25
CA MET A 18 11.62 1.16 -3.62
C MET A 18 11.84 0.04 -4.64
N VAL A 19 13.08 -0.33 -4.84
CA VAL A 19 13.47 -1.49 -5.66
C VAL A 19 14.01 -2.58 -4.77
N GLN A 20 13.56 -3.82 -5.00
CA GLN A 20 14.09 -5.00 -4.34
C GLN A 20 14.26 -6.13 -5.37
N SER A 21 15.46 -6.64 -5.54
CA SER A 21 15.70 -7.87 -6.30
C SER A 21 15.34 -9.11 -5.48
N ALA A 22 14.98 -10.18 -6.18
CA ALA A 22 14.57 -11.42 -5.55
C ALA A 22 14.75 -12.62 -6.47
N THR A 23 14.91 -13.79 -5.85
CA THR A 23 14.84 -15.10 -6.48
C THR A 23 13.66 -15.90 -5.92
N ILE A 24 13.24 -16.96 -6.62
CA ILE A 24 12.19 -17.85 -6.11
C ILE A 24 12.84 -19.07 -5.47
N ASP A 25 12.54 -19.32 -4.20
CA ASP A 25 12.81 -20.62 -3.59
C ASP A 25 11.86 -21.68 -4.16
N LYS A 26 12.41 -22.59 -4.92
CA LYS A 26 11.64 -23.68 -5.58
C LYS A 26 10.97 -24.66 -4.60
N LYS A 27 11.43 -24.72 -3.34
CA LYS A 27 10.86 -25.63 -2.33
C LYS A 27 9.63 -25.01 -1.66
N SER A 28 9.76 -23.77 -1.19
CA SER A 28 8.68 -23.07 -0.50
C SER A 28 7.77 -22.31 -1.46
N ASN A 29 8.15 -22.15 -2.72
CA ASN A 29 7.48 -21.31 -3.71
C ASN A 29 7.28 -19.87 -3.20
N ARG A 30 8.39 -19.28 -2.68
CA ARG A 30 8.40 -17.93 -2.11
C ARG A 30 9.53 -17.09 -2.69
N MET A 31 9.31 -15.78 -2.71
CA MET A 31 10.37 -14.82 -3.01
C MET A 31 11.35 -14.71 -1.86
N ILE A 32 12.63 -14.92 -2.18
CA ILE A 32 13.77 -14.62 -1.31
C ILE A 32 14.33 -13.27 -1.76
N PRO A 33 14.36 -12.24 -0.89
CA PRO A 33 15.02 -10.98 -1.24
C PRO A 33 16.51 -11.21 -1.42
N ASP A 34 17.07 -10.65 -2.49
CA ASP A 34 18.51 -10.60 -2.75
C ASP A 34 19.12 -9.30 -2.23
N ASP A 35 20.43 -9.15 -2.41
CA ASP A 35 21.20 -8.02 -1.84
C ASP A 35 20.85 -6.64 -2.43
N LEU A 36 20.31 -6.60 -3.66
CA LEU A 36 19.97 -5.33 -4.29
C LEU A 36 18.67 -4.78 -3.70
N GLN A 37 18.83 -3.78 -2.84
CA GLN A 37 17.77 -2.94 -2.31
C GLN A 37 18.15 -1.48 -2.52
N LYS A 38 17.30 -0.69 -3.16
CA LYS A 38 17.58 0.72 -3.42
C LYS A 38 16.31 1.57 -3.41
N GLU A 39 16.43 2.77 -2.85
CA GLU A 39 15.39 3.79 -2.91
C GLU A 39 15.82 4.91 -3.86
N TYR A 40 14.86 5.46 -4.61
CA TYR A 40 15.06 6.60 -5.49
C TYR A 40 13.99 7.63 -5.16
N PHE A 41 14.43 8.80 -4.72
CA PHE A 41 13.54 9.87 -4.33
C PHE A 41 13.22 10.76 -5.53
N TYR A 42 11.95 11.16 -5.67
CA TYR A 42 11.58 12.11 -6.72
C TYR A 42 12.18 13.49 -6.45
N SER A 43 12.34 13.85 -5.18
CA SER A 43 12.99 15.09 -4.74
C SER A 43 14.49 15.19 -5.10
N ASP A 44 15.13 14.10 -5.55
CA ASP A 44 16.48 14.17 -6.11
C ASP A 44 16.51 14.86 -7.48
N HIS A 45 15.33 15.06 -8.09
CA HIS A 45 15.19 15.79 -9.35
C HIS A 45 14.91 17.27 -9.05
N GLU A 46 15.71 18.19 -9.62
CA GLU A 46 15.64 19.63 -9.36
C GLU A 46 14.29 20.28 -9.67
N MET A 47 13.54 19.71 -10.61
CA MET A 47 12.21 20.18 -11.01
C MET A 47 11.07 19.55 -10.22
N TRP A 48 11.37 18.69 -9.24
CA TRP A 48 10.32 18.11 -8.38
C TRP A 48 9.67 19.17 -7.52
N ASN A 49 8.34 19.14 -7.45
CA ASN A 49 7.55 20.08 -6.66
C ASN A 49 6.79 19.35 -5.55
N ASP A 50 7.31 19.41 -4.33
CA ASP A 50 6.66 18.83 -3.14
C ASP A 50 5.30 19.47 -2.81
N ALA A 51 5.02 20.69 -3.32
CA ALA A 51 3.75 21.36 -3.18
C ALA A 51 2.74 21.02 -4.29
N PHE A 52 3.09 20.08 -5.20
CA PHE A 52 2.14 19.62 -6.20
C PHE A 52 0.89 19.04 -5.52
N ASN A 53 -0.26 19.56 -5.90
CA ASN A 53 -1.56 19.13 -5.41
C ASN A 53 -2.38 18.57 -6.57
N PRO A 54 -2.71 17.28 -6.57
CA PRO A 54 -3.49 16.69 -7.63
C PRO A 54 -4.93 17.23 -7.64
N LYS A 55 -5.57 17.19 -8.78
CA LYS A 55 -6.99 17.45 -8.93
C LYS A 55 -7.80 16.52 -8.00
N PRO A 56 -8.94 16.95 -7.44
CA PRO A 56 -9.80 16.09 -6.61
C PRO A 56 -10.13 14.75 -7.28
N VAL A 57 -10.05 13.66 -6.52
CA VAL A 57 -10.30 12.30 -7.05
C VAL A 57 -11.69 12.18 -7.70
N SER A 58 -12.70 12.87 -7.19
CA SER A 58 -14.04 12.91 -7.78
C SER A 58 -14.05 13.49 -9.20
N GLU A 59 -13.31 14.56 -9.43
CA GLU A 59 -13.17 15.17 -10.75
C GLU A 59 -12.36 14.25 -11.70
N GLN A 60 -11.26 13.67 -11.21
CA GLN A 60 -10.46 12.73 -11.98
C GLN A 60 -11.29 11.52 -12.44
N LYS A 61 -12.18 11.01 -11.58
CA LYS A 61 -13.09 9.89 -11.93
C LYS A 61 -14.09 10.27 -13.01
N ILE A 62 -14.63 11.49 -12.97
CA ILE A 62 -15.53 12.00 -14.01
C ILE A 62 -14.77 12.09 -15.35
N GLU A 63 -13.60 12.72 -15.36
CA GLU A 63 -12.76 12.80 -16.57
C GLU A 63 -12.43 11.42 -17.16
N TYR A 64 -12.16 10.44 -16.30
CA TYR A 64 -11.89 9.07 -16.74
C TYR A 64 -13.14 8.38 -17.33
N LEU A 65 -14.31 8.54 -16.71
CA LEU A 65 -15.56 7.97 -17.21
C LEU A 65 -16.02 8.62 -18.53
N ASP A 66 -15.72 9.90 -18.70
CA ASP A 66 -16.05 10.65 -19.92
C ASP A 66 -14.99 10.48 -21.03
N ASP A 67 -13.97 9.62 -20.80
CA ASP A 67 -12.81 9.41 -21.70
C ASP A 67 -12.12 10.72 -22.10
N ASN A 68 -12.06 11.67 -21.16
CA ASN A 68 -11.52 13.02 -21.35
C ASN A 68 -10.58 13.43 -20.22
N ILE A 69 -9.44 12.75 -20.10
CA ILE A 69 -8.43 13.03 -19.07
C ILE A 69 -7.67 14.31 -19.43
N CYS A 70 -7.88 15.39 -18.68
CA CYS A 70 -7.23 16.68 -18.86
C CYS A 70 -6.13 16.87 -17.79
N LEU A 71 -4.87 16.70 -18.20
CA LEU A 71 -3.71 16.97 -17.35
C LEU A 71 -3.32 18.46 -17.43
N THR A 72 -2.87 19.02 -16.31
CA THR A 72 -2.19 20.32 -16.30
C THR A 72 -0.72 20.15 -16.71
N ASP A 73 -0.08 21.23 -17.20
CA ASP A 73 1.36 21.19 -17.53
C ASP A 73 2.20 20.72 -16.33
N LEU A 74 1.89 21.23 -15.13
CA LEU A 74 2.59 20.80 -13.91
C LEU A 74 2.37 19.31 -13.62
N GLU A 75 1.17 18.76 -13.84
CA GLU A 75 0.89 17.33 -13.66
C GLU A 75 1.69 16.48 -14.65
N VAL A 76 1.84 16.94 -15.90
CA VAL A 76 2.66 16.29 -16.92
C VAL A 76 4.14 16.31 -16.53
N ASP A 77 4.64 17.45 -16.05
CA ASP A 77 6.03 17.59 -15.61
C ASP A 77 6.35 16.66 -14.43
N GLN A 78 5.49 16.66 -13.40
CA GLN A 78 5.67 15.76 -12.24
C GLN A 78 5.56 14.28 -12.65
N GLY A 79 4.65 13.93 -13.54
CA GLY A 79 4.56 12.58 -14.12
C GLY A 79 5.81 12.19 -14.90
N SER A 80 6.43 13.13 -15.59
CA SER A 80 7.69 12.89 -16.33
C SER A 80 8.85 12.57 -15.40
N ILE A 81 8.98 13.29 -14.29
CA ILE A 81 10.01 13.03 -13.27
C ILE A 81 9.84 11.61 -12.68
N ILE A 82 8.62 11.19 -12.40
CA ILE A 82 8.34 9.82 -11.93
C ILE A 82 8.81 8.80 -12.96
N ILE A 83 8.46 8.98 -14.24
CA ILE A 83 8.87 8.11 -15.34
C ILE A 83 10.41 8.04 -15.48
N GLU A 84 11.09 9.17 -15.42
CA GLU A 84 12.56 9.23 -15.50
C GLU A 84 13.20 8.49 -14.33
N THR A 85 12.67 8.68 -13.13
CA THR A 85 13.14 7.98 -11.91
C THR A 85 12.95 6.47 -12.04
N ILE A 86 11.82 6.01 -12.54
CA ILE A 86 11.55 4.59 -12.78
C ILE A 86 12.49 4.03 -13.86
N ASN A 87 12.66 4.72 -14.98
CA ASN A 87 13.55 4.27 -16.05
C ASN A 87 15.02 4.21 -15.60
N ARG A 88 15.47 5.14 -14.75
CA ARG A 88 16.78 5.07 -14.10
C ARG A 88 16.91 3.83 -13.24
N ALA A 89 15.91 3.55 -12.39
CA ALA A 89 15.89 2.37 -11.54
C ALA A 89 15.91 1.07 -12.38
N ILE A 90 15.11 0.99 -13.45
CA ILE A 90 15.10 -0.15 -14.37
C ILE A 90 16.48 -0.37 -15.00
N SER A 91 17.17 0.70 -15.36
CA SER A 91 18.53 0.61 -15.94
C SER A 91 19.54 0.05 -14.94
N ASP A 92 19.39 0.37 -13.65
CA ASP A 92 20.27 -0.12 -12.57
C ASP A 92 20.05 -1.62 -12.25
N ILE A 93 18.87 -2.17 -12.59
CA ILE A 93 18.50 -3.58 -12.35
C ILE A 93 18.44 -4.41 -13.66
N ASN A 94 19.29 -4.06 -14.61
CA ASN A 94 19.32 -4.74 -15.90
C ASN A 94 19.51 -6.25 -15.75
N GLY A 95 18.81 -7.03 -16.58
CA GLY A 95 18.84 -8.51 -16.55
C GLY A 95 17.78 -9.15 -15.65
N HIS A 96 16.99 -8.40 -14.89
CA HIS A 96 15.89 -8.91 -14.09
C HIS A 96 14.55 -8.86 -14.84
N ARG A 97 13.64 -9.78 -14.50
CA ARG A 97 12.22 -9.68 -14.87
C ARG A 97 11.54 -8.75 -13.86
N ILE A 98 11.00 -7.64 -14.35
CA ILE A 98 10.56 -6.53 -13.49
C ILE A 98 9.05 -6.57 -13.31
N GLY A 99 8.60 -6.60 -12.05
CA GLY A 99 7.24 -6.29 -11.62
C GLY A 99 7.19 -4.88 -11.04
N ILE A 100 6.16 -4.11 -11.40
CA ILE A 100 5.97 -2.76 -10.87
C ILE A 100 4.57 -2.62 -10.29
N CYS A 101 4.47 -2.07 -9.08
CA CYS A 101 3.19 -1.70 -8.50
C CYS A 101 3.10 -0.19 -8.29
N PHE A 102 1.88 0.30 -8.42
CA PHE A 102 1.57 1.72 -8.30
C PHE A 102 0.20 1.91 -7.64
N PRO A 103 0.00 2.94 -6.80
CA PRO A 103 -1.32 3.28 -6.26
C PRO A 103 -2.26 3.84 -7.34
N GLY A 104 -3.53 4.03 -7.00
CA GLY A 104 -4.52 4.65 -7.87
C GLY A 104 -5.22 3.69 -8.85
N ILE A 105 -6.13 4.24 -9.64
CA ILE A 105 -6.86 3.48 -10.68
C ILE A 105 -6.05 3.47 -11.96
N LYS A 106 -5.94 2.30 -12.56
CA LYS A 106 -5.20 2.04 -13.79
C LYS A 106 -6.17 1.58 -14.89
N ASN A 107 -5.85 1.95 -16.12
CA ASN A 107 -6.39 1.31 -17.32
C ASN A 107 -5.29 0.48 -18.00
N ASN A 108 -5.54 0.05 -19.23
CA ASN A 108 -4.58 -0.73 -20.00
C ASN A 108 -3.26 0.01 -20.30
N ASP A 109 -3.25 1.34 -20.32
CA ASP A 109 -2.12 2.16 -20.76
C ASP A 109 -1.35 2.83 -19.62
N GLY A 110 -2.03 3.11 -18.48
CA GLY A 110 -1.38 3.83 -17.38
C GLY A 110 -2.26 4.11 -16.18
N ILE A 111 -1.90 5.15 -15.43
CA ILE A 111 -2.51 5.57 -14.18
C ILE A 111 -3.47 6.74 -14.48
N VAL A 112 -4.77 6.51 -14.31
CA VAL A 112 -5.82 7.45 -14.73
C VAL A 112 -6.49 8.19 -13.57
N VAL A 113 -6.39 7.67 -12.34
CA VAL A 113 -6.81 8.36 -11.11
C VAL A 113 -5.76 8.16 -10.04
N MET A 114 -5.29 9.26 -9.44
CA MET A 114 -4.25 9.26 -8.42
C MET A 114 -4.59 10.28 -7.32
N ALA A 115 -4.69 9.82 -6.08
CA ALA A 115 -5.03 10.69 -4.95
C ALA A 115 -3.85 11.57 -4.47
N ASN A 116 -2.63 11.03 -4.51
CA ASN A 116 -1.46 11.66 -3.89
C ASN A 116 -0.27 11.74 -4.86
N GLY A 117 -0.53 12.15 -6.09
CA GLY A 117 0.49 12.28 -7.13
C GLY A 117 -0.11 12.59 -8.50
N PRO A 118 0.72 12.78 -9.53
CA PRO A 118 0.25 13.02 -10.88
C PRO A 118 -0.34 11.76 -11.50
N ARG A 119 -1.35 11.92 -12.36
CA ARG A 119 -1.81 10.87 -13.26
C ARG A 119 -0.81 10.69 -14.39
N ILE A 120 -0.64 9.49 -14.88
CA ILE A 120 0.27 9.16 -15.99
C ILE A 120 -0.48 8.19 -16.93
N PRO A 121 -1.41 8.68 -17.75
CA PRO A 121 -2.27 7.82 -18.58
C PRO A 121 -1.51 7.03 -19.64
N ASP A 122 -0.33 7.51 -20.04
CA ASP A 122 0.54 6.91 -21.05
C ASP A 122 1.75 6.17 -20.44
N PHE A 123 1.66 5.75 -19.18
CA PHE A 123 2.75 5.15 -18.41
C PHE A 123 3.48 4.03 -19.17
N LYS A 124 2.75 3.05 -19.71
CA LYS A 124 3.36 1.89 -20.39
C LYS A 124 4.12 2.25 -21.65
N LYS A 125 3.73 3.33 -22.31
CA LYS A 125 4.45 3.82 -23.50
C LYS A 125 5.79 4.45 -23.14
N ARG A 126 5.89 4.96 -21.89
CA ARG A 126 7.05 5.75 -21.43
C ARG A 126 8.02 4.95 -20.57
N VAL A 127 7.55 3.87 -19.92
CA VAL A 127 8.37 3.00 -19.06
C VAL A 127 8.79 1.75 -19.82
N ARG A 128 10.09 1.53 -19.92
CA ARG A 128 10.66 0.45 -20.71
C ARG A 128 10.40 -0.93 -20.13
N GLY A 129 9.92 -1.86 -20.95
CA GLY A 129 9.82 -3.28 -20.58
C GLY A 129 8.73 -3.61 -19.56
N ILE A 130 7.80 -2.68 -19.30
CA ILE A 130 6.66 -2.90 -18.40
C ILE A 130 5.40 -3.17 -19.23
N ASP A 131 4.85 -4.35 -19.05
CA ASP A 131 3.60 -4.80 -19.68
C ASP A 131 2.38 -4.69 -18.73
N THR A 132 2.61 -4.79 -17.42
CA THR A 132 1.55 -4.76 -16.40
C THR A 132 1.95 -3.86 -15.24
N ILE A 133 1.02 -3.01 -14.79
CA ILE A 133 1.14 -2.22 -13.56
C ILE A 133 0.23 -2.87 -12.51
N TYR A 134 0.82 -3.44 -11.48
CA TYR A 134 0.07 -4.10 -10.41
C TYR A 134 -0.49 -3.08 -9.40
N ASN A 135 -1.48 -3.51 -8.64
CA ASN A 135 -2.01 -2.71 -7.54
C ASN A 135 -1.05 -2.76 -6.34
N ASP A 136 -0.76 -1.64 -5.73
CA ASP A 136 0.16 -1.54 -4.59
C ASP A 136 -0.36 -2.29 -3.35
N SER A 137 -1.67 -2.20 -3.06
CA SER A 137 -2.28 -2.93 -1.94
C SER A 137 -2.17 -4.43 -2.12
N ASP A 138 -2.46 -4.94 -3.34
CA ASP A 138 -2.37 -6.36 -3.65
C ASP A 138 -0.91 -6.85 -3.54
N CYS A 139 0.04 -6.02 -3.98
CA CYS A 139 1.46 -6.33 -3.83
C CYS A 139 1.92 -6.34 -2.36
N CYS A 140 1.38 -5.46 -1.51
CA CYS A 140 1.63 -5.55 -0.07
C CYS A 140 1.17 -6.90 0.51
N VAL A 141 -0.05 -7.33 0.18
CA VAL A 141 -0.60 -8.63 0.59
C VAL A 141 0.29 -9.78 0.10
N LEU A 142 0.60 -9.78 -1.21
CA LEU A 142 1.41 -10.84 -1.82
C LEU A 142 2.82 -10.89 -1.23
N GLY A 143 3.43 -9.75 -0.95
CA GLY A 143 4.74 -9.71 -0.33
C GLY A 143 4.76 -10.26 1.09
N GLU A 144 3.75 -9.96 1.90
CA GLU A 144 3.60 -10.56 3.23
C GLU A 144 3.28 -12.06 3.18
N TRP A 145 2.61 -12.52 2.14
CA TRP A 145 2.21 -13.91 2.00
C TRP A 145 3.25 -14.77 1.27
N ARG A 146 3.80 -14.27 0.18
CA ARG A 146 4.62 -15.02 -0.78
C ARG A 146 6.11 -14.72 -0.71
N SER A 147 6.59 -14.00 0.31
CA SER A 147 8.02 -13.82 0.52
C SER A 147 8.50 -14.49 1.82
N THR A 148 9.79 -14.77 1.88
CA THR A 148 10.42 -15.37 3.07
C THR A 148 10.54 -14.42 4.26
N ILE A 149 10.33 -13.12 4.03
CA ILE A 149 10.36 -12.08 5.08
C ILE A 149 8.96 -11.69 5.57
N GLY A 150 7.91 -12.09 4.86
CA GLY A 150 6.53 -11.73 5.19
C GLY A 150 6.00 -12.47 6.42
N LYS A 151 4.94 -11.95 7.01
CA LYS A 151 4.31 -12.46 8.24
C LYS A 151 3.09 -13.35 7.99
N LEU A 152 2.64 -13.48 6.75
CA LEU A 152 1.47 -14.27 6.35
C LEU A 152 1.84 -15.61 5.69
N GLN A 153 3.08 -16.05 5.88
CA GLN A 153 3.52 -17.36 5.42
C GLN A 153 2.68 -18.46 6.07
N ASP A 154 2.40 -19.53 5.32
CA ASP A 154 1.68 -20.71 5.79
C ASP A 154 0.24 -20.46 6.30
N THR A 155 -0.38 -19.33 5.92
CA THR A 155 -1.77 -19.01 6.19
C THR A 155 -2.59 -18.99 4.91
N GLU A 156 -3.84 -19.43 4.98
CA GLU A 156 -4.77 -19.46 3.84
C GLU A 156 -5.97 -18.53 4.03
N ASN A 157 -6.22 -18.08 5.27
CA ASN A 157 -7.36 -17.25 5.65
C ASN A 157 -6.87 -16.10 6.53
N PHE A 158 -6.68 -14.91 5.94
CA PHE A 158 -6.08 -13.81 6.69
C PHE A 158 -6.53 -12.43 6.21
N VAL A 159 -6.28 -11.45 7.05
CA VAL A 159 -6.49 -10.03 6.76
C VAL A 159 -5.15 -9.30 6.81
N TYR A 160 -4.90 -8.45 5.83
CA TYR A 160 -3.79 -7.52 5.82
C TYR A 160 -4.29 -6.08 5.90
N ILE A 161 -3.64 -5.26 6.73
CA ILE A 161 -3.94 -3.83 6.91
C ILE A 161 -2.64 -3.06 6.82
N GLY A 162 -2.36 -2.43 5.70
CA GLY A 162 -1.18 -1.61 5.50
C GLY A 162 -1.47 -0.14 5.72
N GLY A 163 -0.91 0.48 6.75
CA GLY A 163 -1.09 1.91 7.05
C GLY A 163 0.05 2.77 6.51
N GLY A 164 -0.27 3.70 5.63
CA GLY A 164 0.63 4.68 5.06
C GLY A 164 0.00 6.07 4.98
N THR A 165 -0.12 6.64 3.79
CA THR A 165 -0.95 7.83 3.54
C THR A 165 -2.43 7.48 3.65
N GLY A 166 -2.83 6.30 3.14
CA GLY A 166 -4.13 5.66 3.31
C GLY A 166 -3.98 4.30 3.97
N ILE A 167 -5.01 3.46 3.82
CA ILE A 167 -5.01 2.05 4.23
C ILE A 167 -4.98 1.15 2.99
N ALA A 168 -3.93 0.34 2.89
CA ALA A 168 -3.85 -0.77 1.96
C ALA A 168 -4.53 -2.00 2.60
N ASP A 169 -5.66 -2.37 2.07
CA ASP A 169 -6.56 -3.39 2.62
C ASP A 169 -6.48 -4.66 1.78
N GLY A 170 -6.39 -5.82 2.40
CA GLY A 170 -6.36 -7.09 1.68
C GLY A 170 -6.89 -8.27 2.47
N ILE A 171 -7.59 -9.15 1.78
CA ILE A 171 -8.22 -10.36 2.32
C ILE A 171 -7.82 -11.55 1.45
N VAL A 172 -7.45 -12.64 2.12
CA VAL A 172 -7.27 -13.95 1.46
C VAL A 172 -8.18 -14.96 2.16
N ILE A 173 -8.95 -15.73 1.37
CA ILE A 173 -9.82 -16.81 1.82
C ILE A 173 -9.51 -18.07 1.03
N LYS A 174 -9.24 -19.18 1.73
CA LYS A 174 -8.93 -20.49 1.12
C LYS A 174 -7.79 -20.37 0.09
N GLY A 175 -6.77 -19.59 0.43
CA GLY A 175 -5.61 -19.36 -0.43
C GLY A 175 -5.88 -18.53 -1.69
N ARG A 176 -6.99 -17.77 -1.74
CA ARG A 176 -7.33 -16.88 -2.85
C ARG A 176 -7.50 -15.45 -2.36
N MET A 177 -6.78 -14.53 -2.98
CA MET A 177 -6.93 -13.10 -2.72
C MET A 177 -8.28 -12.61 -3.26
N ILE A 178 -9.01 -11.85 -2.45
CA ILE A 178 -10.30 -11.29 -2.79
C ILE A 178 -10.10 -10.00 -3.58
N ASP A 179 -10.70 -9.94 -4.77
CA ASP A 179 -10.73 -8.71 -5.56
C ASP A 179 -11.93 -7.84 -5.14
N PHE A 180 -11.65 -6.78 -4.40
CA PHE A 180 -12.65 -5.83 -3.94
C PHE A 180 -13.38 -5.07 -5.07
N ASN A 181 -12.91 -5.13 -6.32
CA ASN A 181 -13.63 -4.54 -7.44
C ASN A 181 -14.72 -5.48 -7.98
N LEU A 182 -14.56 -6.79 -7.77
CA LEU A 182 -15.48 -7.81 -8.23
C LEU A 182 -16.44 -8.28 -7.14
N ASP A 183 -15.97 -8.32 -5.88
CA ASP A 183 -16.80 -8.70 -4.74
C ASP A 183 -17.32 -7.48 -3.99
N HIS A 184 -18.60 -7.17 -4.25
CA HIS A 184 -19.28 -6.02 -3.64
C HIS A 184 -19.83 -6.30 -2.21
N ASN A 185 -19.68 -7.53 -1.70
CA ASN A 185 -20.07 -7.87 -0.32
C ASN A 185 -19.05 -7.42 0.70
N VAL A 186 -17.82 -7.15 0.27
CA VAL A 186 -16.76 -6.63 1.15
C VAL A 186 -16.48 -5.15 0.85
N LYS A 187 -16.50 -4.33 1.88
CA LYS A 187 -16.21 -2.90 1.78
C LYS A 187 -14.74 -2.63 2.08
N ARG A 188 -14.16 -1.69 1.36
CA ARG A 188 -12.82 -1.18 1.65
C ARG A 188 -12.85 -0.24 2.86
N SER A 189 -11.69 0.01 3.47
CA SER A 189 -11.57 0.87 4.66
C SER A 189 -12.12 2.29 4.46
N TRP A 190 -12.05 2.85 3.25
CA TRP A 190 -12.63 4.17 2.94
C TRP A 190 -14.14 4.16 2.64
N GLU A 191 -14.75 2.99 2.49
CA GLU A 191 -16.20 2.81 2.29
C GLU A 191 -16.92 2.51 3.62
N LEU A 192 -16.16 2.18 4.66
CA LEU A 192 -16.65 2.00 6.02
C LEU A 192 -16.60 3.34 6.75
N THR A 193 -17.64 3.64 7.53
CA THR A 193 -17.74 4.88 8.29
C THR A 193 -17.97 4.61 9.77
N THR A 194 -17.36 5.43 10.61
CA THR A 194 -17.60 5.46 12.05
C THR A 194 -18.95 6.10 12.35
N GLN A 195 -19.40 5.98 13.60
CA GLN A 195 -20.64 6.65 14.05
C GLN A 195 -20.57 8.18 13.91
N SER A 196 -19.38 8.77 13.97
CA SER A 196 -19.15 10.20 13.76
C SER A 196 -19.14 10.62 12.28
N GLY A 197 -19.28 9.67 11.34
CA GLY A 197 -19.30 9.90 9.90
C GLY A 197 -17.92 10.03 9.23
N GLU A 198 -16.84 9.85 9.98
CA GLU A 198 -15.48 9.78 9.45
C GLU A 198 -15.25 8.41 8.81
N THR A 199 -14.44 8.32 7.74
CA THR A 199 -14.11 7.01 7.16
C THR A 199 -13.14 6.26 8.07
N VAL A 200 -13.23 4.92 8.07
CA VAL A 200 -12.29 4.06 8.80
C VAL A 200 -10.85 4.36 8.36
N GLU A 201 -10.60 4.54 7.08
CA GLU A 201 -9.27 4.91 6.58
C GLU A 201 -8.76 6.21 7.21
N SER A 202 -9.60 7.27 7.31
CA SER A 202 -9.20 8.56 7.87
C SER A 202 -8.90 8.50 9.37
N CYS A 203 -9.40 7.48 10.07
CA CYS A 203 -9.14 7.29 11.49
C CYS A 203 -7.95 6.34 11.75
N LEU A 204 -7.66 5.40 10.83
CA LEU A 204 -6.63 4.38 11.02
C LEU A 204 -5.31 4.66 10.32
N SER A 205 -5.31 5.40 9.21
CA SER A 205 -4.06 5.68 8.50
C SER A 205 -3.17 6.64 9.30
N PRO A 206 -1.84 6.49 9.26
CA PRO A 206 -0.91 7.44 9.86
C PRO A 206 -1.18 8.89 9.46
N ALA A 207 -1.40 9.17 8.17
CA ALA A 207 -1.71 10.51 7.72
C ALA A 207 -3.07 11.01 8.26
N GLY A 208 -4.06 10.13 8.33
CA GLY A 208 -5.38 10.45 8.89
C GLY A 208 -5.32 10.79 10.37
N MET A 209 -4.64 9.96 11.18
CA MET A 209 -4.42 10.21 12.62
C MET A 209 -3.70 11.54 12.87
N ILE A 210 -2.62 11.81 12.14
CA ILE A 210 -1.90 13.09 12.20
C ILE A 210 -2.81 14.25 11.81
N GLY A 211 -3.55 14.12 10.73
CA GLY A 211 -4.49 15.15 10.26
C GLY A 211 -5.62 15.42 11.24
N MET A 212 -6.18 14.39 11.88
CA MET A 212 -7.18 14.57 12.94
C MET A 212 -6.63 15.37 14.12
N TYR A 213 -5.43 14.99 14.59
CA TYR A 213 -4.77 15.69 15.69
C TYR A 213 -4.52 17.15 15.33
N ASN A 214 -3.89 17.42 14.19
CA ASN A 214 -3.57 18.78 13.76
C ASN A 214 -4.82 19.67 13.65
N ARG A 215 -5.93 19.15 13.09
CA ARG A 215 -7.19 19.89 13.02
C ARG A 215 -7.78 20.21 14.39
N SER A 216 -7.73 19.24 15.32
CA SER A 216 -8.35 19.40 16.64
C SER A 216 -7.56 20.32 17.57
N THR A 217 -6.23 20.42 17.40
CA THR A 217 -5.33 21.15 18.28
C THR A 217 -4.69 22.39 17.63
N ASN A 218 -4.97 22.63 16.36
CA ASN A 218 -4.30 23.64 15.54
C ASN A 218 -2.76 23.50 15.54
N SER A 219 -2.30 22.25 15.53
CA SER A 219 -0.88 21.88 15.50
C SER A 219 -0.41 21.59 14.07
N ASN A 220 0.90 21.43 13.88
CA ASN A 220 1.51 21.10 12.60
C ASN A 220 2.55 19.99 12.76
N ILE A 221 2.14 18.87 13.38
CA ILE A 221 3.00 17.69 13.46
C ILE A 221 2.95 16.92 12.14
N SER A 222 4.02 16.19 11.84
CA SER A 222 4.22 15.54 10.55
C SER A 222 4.46 14.03 10.63
N THR A 223 4.75 13.51 11.84
CA THR A 223 5.09 12.10 12.04
C THR A 223 4.27 11.44 13.15
N MET A 224 4.11 10.11 13.04
CA MET A 224 3.48 9.30 14.10
C MET A 224 4.28 9.35 15.42
N LEU A 225 5.60 9.51 15.33
CA LEU A 225 6.45 9.66 16.51
C LEU A 225 6.15 10.96 17.26
N GLU A 226 6.09 12.08 16.55
CA GLU A 226 5.69 13.37 17.13
C GLU A 226 4.28 13.30 17.73
N LEU A 227 3.33 12.70 17.00
CA LEU A 227 1.96 12.48 17.48
C LEU A 227 1.94 11.69 18.78
N SER A 228 2.72 10.60 18.87
CA SER A 228 2.76 9.72 20.02
C SER A 228 3.29 10.39 21.30
N GLN A 229 4.00 11.50 21.19
CA GLN A 229 4.54 12.29 22.29
C GLN A 229 3.55 13.36 22.82
N GLN A 230 2.41 13.53 22.15
CA GLN A 230 1.43 14.54 22.52
C GLN A 230 0.54 14.04 23.68
N LYS A 231 0.20 14.95 24.61
CA LYS A 231 -0.66 14.63 25.77
C LYS A 231 -2.05 14.15 25.36
N ASP A 232 -2.62 14.77 24.33
CA ASP A 232 -3.97 14.50 23.85
C ASP A 232 -4.03 13.39 22.78
N PHE A 233 -2.93 12.63 22.60
CA PHE A 233 -2.90 11.53 21.65
C PHE A 233 -3.94 10.45 22.00
N ILE A 234 -4.36 10.36 23.27
CA ILE A 234 -5.42 9.42 23.69
C ILE A 234 -6.71 9.60 22.88
N ASN A 235 -7.10 10.83 22.55
CA ASN A 235 -8.30 11.11 21.76
C ASN A 235 -8.21 10.58 20.32
N VAL A 236 -6.99 10.51 19.77
CA VAL A 236 -6.75 9.89 18.46
C VAL A 236 -6.79 8.37 18.59
N ILE A 237 -6.24 7.81 19.67
CA ILE A 237 -6.28 6.37 19.95
C ILE A 237 -7.72 5.89 20.07
N ASP A 238 -8.59 6.61 20.78
CA ASP A 238 -10.00 6.24 20.94
C ASP A 238 -10.73 6.18 19.60
N LYS A 239 -10.53 7.18 18.74
CA LYS A 239 -11.10 7.17 17.37
C LYS A 239 -10.52 6.06 16.48
N ALA A 240 -9.22 5.81 16.59
CA ALA A 240 -8.57 4.72 15.88
C ALA A 240 -9.08 3.35 16.35
N LYS A 241 -9.40 3.22 17.66
CA LYS A 241 -10.02 2.04 18.24
C LYS A 241 -11.38 1.76 17.61
N ASP A 242 -12.28 2.74 17.65
CA ASP A 242 -13.63 2.61 17.08
C ASP A 242 -13.57 2.21 15.59
N ALA A 243 -12.68 2.85 14.85
CA ALA A 243 -12.50 2.54 13.43
C ALA A 243 -11.91 1.15 13.20
N PHE A 244 -10.98 0.70 14.05
CA PHE A 244 -10.39 -0.63 13.96
C PHE A 244 -11.41 -1.72 14.28
N GLU A 245 -12.23 -1.53 15.30
CA GLU A 245 -13.31 -2.45 15.66
C GLU A 245 -14.29 -2.60 14.49
N ILE A 246 -14.75 -1.50 13.89
CA ILE A 246 -15.62 -1.54 12.70
C ILE A 246 -14.98 -2.29 11.53
N LEU A 247 -13.68 -2.07 11.29
CA LEU A 247 -12.97 -2.77 10.23
C LEU A 247 -12.92 -4.27 10.50
N ILE A 248 -12.53 -4.67 11.72
CA ILE A 248 -12.40 -6.08 12.09
C ILE A 248 -13.76 -6.77 12.08
N ASP A 249 -14.80 -6.16 12.62
CA ASP A 249 -16.16 -6.73 12.61
C ASP A 249 -16.63 -6.98 11.17
N SER A 250 -16.40 -6.03 10.27
CA SER A 250 -16.70 -6.19 8.84
C SER A 250 -15.90 -7.35 8.22
N ARG A 251 -14.66 -7.58 8.63
CA ARG A 251 -13.83 -8.70 8.12
C ARG A 251 -14.32 -10.03 8.70
N VAL A 252 -14.57 -10.10 10.02
CA VAL A 252 -15.11 -11.29 10.67
C VAL A 252 -16.42 -11.71 10.01
N GLN A 253 -17.37 -10.79 9.85
CA GLN A 253 -18.63 -11.08 9.18
C GLN A 253 -18.42 -11.67 7.77
N TYR A 254 -17.54 -11.06 6.97
CA TYR A 254 -17.27 -11.54 5.62
C TYR A 254 -16.66 -12.95 5.60
N PHE A 255 -15.78 -13.28 6.56
CA PHE A 255 -15.22 -14.62 6.70
C PHE A 255 -16.27 -15.64 7.15
N GLU A 256 -17.16 -15.29 8.09
CA GLU A 256 -18.28 -16.13 8.54
C GLU A 256 -19.23 -16.46 7.40
N GLU A 257 -19.60 -15.47 6.56
CA GLU A 257 -20.41 -15.66 5.36
C GLU A 257 -19.79 -16.63 4.36
N ASN A 258 -18.45 -16.73 4.34
CA ASN A 258 -17.69 -17.68 3.53
C ASN A 258 -17.40 -19.01 4.23
N ASN A 259 -17.92 -19.22 5.45
CA ASN A 259 -17.72 -20.40 6.29
C ASN A 259 -16.23 -20.71 6.56
N VAL A 260 -15.45 -19.71 6.91
CA VAL A 260 -14.04 -19.82 7.29
C VAL A 260 -13.74 -18.87 8.47
N GLU A 261 -12.67 -19.17 9.20
CA GLU A 261 -12.17 -18.33 10.29
C GLU A 261 -10.91 -17.57 9.85
N ILE A 262 -10.70 -16.39 10.43
CA ILE A 262 -9.48 -15.63 10.24
C ILE A 262 -8.35 -16.26 11.07
N GLU A 263 -7.31 -16.74 10.40
CA GLU A 263 -6.14 -17.34 11.07
C GLU A 263 -5.20 -16.25 11.64
N LYS A 264 -5.09 -15.11 10.94
CA LYS A 264 -4.15 -14.05 11.31
C LYS A 264 -4.54 -12.71 10.71
N ILE A 265 -4.22 -11.64 11.43
CA ILE A 265 -4.25 -10.26 10.94
C ILE A 265 -2.81 -9.74 10.94
N VAL A 266 -2.37 -9.16 9.84
CA VAL A 266 -1.07 -8.46 9.77
C VAL A 266 -1.28 -6.97 9.54
N ILE A 267 -0.69 -6.15 10.42
CA ILE A 267 -0.63 -4.70 10.24
C ILE A 267 0.78 -4.35 9.75
N GLY A 268 0.87 -3.78 8.56
CA GLY A 268 2.12 -3.52 7.87
C GLY A 268 2.36 -2.05 7.50
N GLN A 269 3.29 -1.83 6.60
CA GLN A 269 3.68 -0.51 6.10
C GLN A 269 4.23 0.42 7.22
N ARG A 270 4.01 1.73 7.10
CA ARG A 270 4.46 2.73 8.10
C ARG A 270 3.81 2.50 9.47
N LEU A 271 2.55 2.08 9.49
CA LEU A 271 1.84 1.78 10.74
C LEU A 271 2.44 0.56 11.42
N GLY A 272 2.61 -0.55 10.70
CA GLY A 272 3.22 -1.76 11.24
C GLY A 272 4.64 -1.51 11.77
N LEU A 273 5.48 -0.79 11.01
CA LEU A 273 6.82 -0.37 11.44
C LEU A 273 6.76 0.45 12.74
N PHE A 274 5.87 1.44 12.83
CA PHE A 274 5.70 2.27 14.03
C PHE A 274 5.32 1.43 15.24
N LEU A 275 4.30 0.57 15.09
CA LEU A 275 3.80 -0.27 16.18
C LEU A 275 4.84 -1.28 16.67
N LYS A 276 5.59 -1.88 15.74
CA LYS A 276 6.64 -2.85 16.08
C LYS A 276 7.83 -2.20 16.77
N LYS A 277 8.29 -1.05 16.25
CA LYS A 277 9.50 -0.38 16.72
C LYS A 277 9.34 0.28 18.08
N TYR A 278 8.17 0.85 18.37
CA TYR A 278 7.97 1.69 19.53
C TYR A 278 7.13 1.05 20.65
N ASP A 279 6.69 -0.21 20.46
CA ASP A 279 5.84 -0.96 21.42
C ASP A 279 4.76 -0.06 22.07
N HIS A 280 3.98 0.58 21.22
CA HIS A 280 3.18 1.73 21.58
C HIS A 280 1.77 1.32 22.06
N LYS A 281 1.16 2.14 22.94
CA LYS A 281 -0.24 1.99 23.42
C LYS A 281 -1.26 1.73 22.30
N LEU A 282 -1.05 2.29 21.12
CA LEU A 282 -1.87 2.03 19.94
C LEU A 282 -1.81 0.54 19.54
N GLY A 283 -0.63 -0.09 19.61
CA GLY A 283 -0.48 -1.53 19.34
C GLY A 283 -1.14 -2.40 20.39
N GLU A 284 -1.06 -2.02 21.66
CA GLU A 284 -1.76 -2.69 22.74
C GLU A 284 -3.27 -2.59 22.54
N MET A 285 -3.76 -1.42 22.17
CA MET A 285 -5.17 -1.18 21.88
C MET A 285 -5.65 -2.09 20.73
N PHE A 286 -4.94 -2.17 19.60
CA PHE A 286 -5.32 -3.05 18.51
C PHE A 286 -5.40 -4.53 18.94
N ARG A 287 -4.43 -4.99 19.71
CA ARG A 287 -4.48 -6.36 20.28
C ARG A 287 -5.62 -6.57 21.26
N GLY A 288 -6.05 -5.52 21.95
CA GLY A 288 -7.17 -5.55 22.89
C GLY A 288 -8.56 -5.53 22.25
N CYS A 289 -8.66 -5.10 20.98
CA CYS A 289 -9.95 -5.02 20.26
C CYS A 289 -10.44 -6.39 19.75
N THR A 290 -9.59 -7.40 19.69
CA THR A 290 -9.95 -8.70 19.13
C THR A 290 -9.16 -9.83 19.79
N THR A 291 -9.71 -11.03 19.76
CA THR A 291 -9.02 -12.27 20.18
C THR A 291 -8.22 -12.89 19.03
N LEU A 292 -8.35 -12.37 17.80
CA LEU A 292 -7.63 -12.87 16.65
C LEU A 292 -6.14 -12.56 16.75
N PRO A 293 -5.26 -13.44 16.26
CA PRO A 293 -3.81 -13.20 16.27
C PRO A 293 -3.45 -11.99 15.41
N ILE A 294 -2.82 -10.97 16.01
CA ILE A 294 -2.31 -9.78 15.31
C ILE A 294 -0.79 -9.78 15.34
N GLU A 295 -0.18 -9.66 14.16
CA GLU A 295 1.25 -9.41 14.02
C GLU A 295 1.51 -8.05 13.35
N PHE A 296 2.61 -7.38 13.77
CA PHE A 296 3.08 -6.13 13.15
C PHE A 296 4.26 -6.45 12.24
N SER A 297 4.13 -6.07 10.96
CA SER A 297 5.19 -6.19 9.98
C SER A 297 5.97 -4.87 9.87
N GLU A 298 7.29 -4.97 10.02
CA GLU A 298 8.19 -3.81 9.95
C GLU A 298 8.97 -3.73 8.63
N ASP A 299 8.92 -4.78 7.81
CA ASP A 299 9.67 -4.83 6.57
C ASP A 299 8.95 -4.08 5.45
N ARG A 300 9.58 -3.03 4.96
CA ARG A 300 9.01 -2.15 3.92
C ARG A 300 9.23 -2.66 2.50
N ARG A 301 9.95 -3.78 2.32
CA ARG A 301 10.23 -4.37 1.01
C ARG A 301 9.10 -5.24 0.50
N THR A 302 8.11 -5.55 1.35
CA THR A 302 7.04 -6.50 1.03
C THR A 302 6.25 -6.10 -0.22
N ALA A 303 5.94 -4.81 -0.43
CA ALA A 303 5.25 -4.37 -1.65
C ALA A 303 6.08 -4.64 -2.92
N ALA A 304 7.38 -4.33 -2.90
CA ALA A 304 8.27 -4.63 -4.02
C ALA A 304 8.39 -6.14 -4.27
N LEU A 305 8.52 -6.96 -3.20
CA LEU A 305 8.55 -8.42 -3.34
C LEU A 305 7.22 -8.98 -3.88
N GLY A 306 6.09 -8.39 -3.51
CA GLY A 306 4.79 -8.75 -4.07
C GLY A 306 4.67 -8.40 -5.55
N ALA A 307 5.23 -7.26 -5.98
CA ALA A 307 5.31 -6.91 -7.40
C ALA A 307 6.20 -7.89 -8.18
N ALA A 308 7.35 -8.27 -7.61
CA ALA A 308 8.22 -9.29 -8.18
C ALA A 308 7.51 -10.65 -8.29
N TRP A 309 6.76 -11.07 -7.26
CA TRP A 309 5.94 -12.27 -7.28
C TRP A 309 4.87 -12.23 -8.36
N SER A 310 4.14 -11.12 -8.48
CA SER A 310 3.12 -10.95 -9.51
C SER A 310 3.70 -11.10 -10.92
N LYS A 311 4.92 -10.58 -11.14
CA LYS A 311 5.65 -10.75 -12.39
C LYS A 311 6.11 -12.19 -12.63
N ALA A 312 6.44 -12.91 -11.58
CA ALA A 312 6.85 -14.31 -11.70
C ALA A 312 5.69 -15.24 -12.07
N CYS A 313 4.45 -14.86 -11.70
CA CYS A 313 3.25 -15.62 -11.99
C CYS A 313 2.55 -15.21 -13.30
N SER A 314 3.00 -14.14 -13.97
CA SER A 314 2.50 -13.66 -15.28
C SER A 314 3.34 -14.22 -16.46
#